data_83a01741c4d05893432d71f9ed9a4bd7
#
_entry.id   83a01741c4d05893432d71f9ed9a4bd7
#
_cell.length_a   1.000
_cell.length_b   1.000
_cell.length_c   1.000
_cell.angle_alpha   90.00
_cell.angle_beta   90.00
_cell.angle_gamma   90.00
#
_symmetry.space_group_name_H-M   'P 1'
#
loop_
_entity.id
_entity.type
_entity.pdbx_description
1 polymer ?
#
loop_
_entity_poly.entity_id
_entity_poly.type
_entity_poly.pdbx_seq_one_letter_code
_entity_poly.pdbx_strand_id
1 'polypeptide(L)'
;MRRPHYILFFMNMFTAMAYSIIAPLFPGVAARHGVNEEILGVLMSILALASFCSTPFVPKLINKFGRLEILYFATFGEATCVIIYGFFNLISSFKLFLILGFTVRIIHGVFTGIVGVLVYSLATCISSEDEIQMALGNMEVAWCIGLSAGPLFASIFYKIGGFTFPFLALGCLLYISVYLTKIISAEKINNDEEGEKNEDEPSVLKHIFHLSILMNFGTIAIGIIVTTFYFPCLTNHLVNNFNLSVSSSSLFFVVGMVFYMFILQFLTKITKKLGMYGTECLGLLMTSIGCLFIYPVPPLPKSIISILFGLCLTGGAGAPINVPALINLSKDLKRYEPNLDEFASSDIASTYYTLVNDIGDFIGPILGGFLSSHFGFKYCCLIISIFIIFFFVLFLLYFFKDIINEIKQPKEYDFQSIKVEIDNQSVLSHDQFNTTFVTNINDYFGKNFSFIKRKHSFIKKKPIDSGSSRSLITSLTN
;
A
#
# COMPACT_ATOMS: atom_id res chain seq x y z
N MET A 1 -4.56 -21.47 2.57
CA MET A 1 -4.90 -20.83 1.26
C MET A 1 -4.96 -21.88 0.16
N ARG A 2 -6.01 -21.85 -0.67
CA ARG A 2 -6.14 -22.70 -1.87
C ARG A 2 -5.29 -22.08 -3.00
N ARG A 3 -4.96 -22.84 -4.05
CA ARG A 3 -4.16 -22.36 -5.19
C ARG A 3 -4.66 -21.03 -5.80
N PRO A 4 -5.99 -20.81 -6.02
CA PRO A 4 -6.48 -19.56 -6.56
C PRO A 4 -6.16 -18.33 -5.72
N HIS A 5 -6.21 -18.45 -4.39
CA HIS A 5 -5.87 -17.33 -3.49
C HIS A 5 -4.40 -16.87 -3.62
N TYR A 6 -3.46 -17.81 -3.85
CA TYR A 6 -2.07 -17.43 -4.08
C TYR A 6 -1.90 -16.68 -5.39
N ILE A 7 -2.66 -17.05 -6.43
CA ILE A 7 -2.59 -16.36 -7.73
C ILE A 7 -3.09 -14.91 -7.57
N LEU A 8 -4.24 -14.71 -6.91
CA LEU A 8 -4.79 -13.38 -6.62
C LEU A 8 -3.83 -12.56 -5.72
N PHE A 9 -3.22 -13.20 -4.73
CA PHE A 9 -2.22 -12.58 -3.86
C PHE A 9 -1.05 -12.02 -4.67
N PHE A 10 -0.40 -12.83 -5.51
CA PHE A 10 0.72 -12.37 -6.32
C PHE A 10 0.30 -11.35 -7.36
N MET A 11 -0.89 -11.47 -7.95
CA MET A 11 -1.43 -10.49 -8.88
C MET A 11 -1.58 -9.14 -8.20
N ASN A 12 -2.23 -9.06 -7.04
CA ASN A 12 -2.39 -7.82 -6.28
C ASN A 12 -1.05 -7.22 -5.86
N MET A 13 -0.10 -8.07 -5.45
CA MET A 13 1.27 -7.66 -5.13
C MET A 13 1.97 -7.04 -6.34
N PHE A 14 1.86 -7.64 -7.53
CA PHE A 14 2.51 -7.11 -8.74
C PHE A 14 1.84 -5.82 -9.23
N THR A 15 0.52 -5.67 -9.10
CA THR A 15 -0.20 -4.42 -9.35
C THR A 15 0.28 -3.31 -8.42
N ALA A 16 0.44 -3.58 -7.12
CA ALA A 16 1.01 -2.62 -6.18
C ALA A 16 2.47 -2.28 -6.47
N MET A 17 3.28 -3.25 -6.93
CA MET A 17 4.64 -3.00 -7.42
C MET A 17 4.63 -2.10 -8.66
N ALA A 18 3.69 -2.30 -9.60
CA ALA A 18 3.57 -1.48 -10.80
C ALA A 18 3.20 -0.03 -10.47
N TYR A 19 2.38 0.17 -9.43
CA TYR A 19 2.09 1.51 -8.90
C TYR A 19 3.35 2.17 -8.32
N SER A 20 4.10 1.48 -7.47
CA SER A 20 5.20 2.07 -6.68
C SER A 20 6.55 2.17 -7.40
N ILE A 21 6.81 1.34 -8.43
CA ILE A 21 8.09 1.30 -9.18
C ILE A 21 8.40 2.62 -9.92
N ILE A 22 7.37 3.37 -10.27
CA ILE A 22 7.49 4.61 -11.05
C ILE A 22 8.11 5.72 -10.21
N ALA A 23 7.74 5.82 -8.93
CA ALA A 23 8.18 6.89 -8.05
C ALA A 23 9.71 7.07 -8.01
N PRO A 24 10.54 6.04 -7.84
CA PRO A 24 12.00 6.20 -7.83
C PRO A 24 12.64 6.36 -9.22
N LEU A 25 12.04 5.81 -10.28
CA LEU A 25 12.70 5.72 -11.58
C LEU A 25 12.32 6.84 -12.55
N PHE A 26 11.05 7.23 -12.57
CA PHE A 26 10.50 8.11 -13.58
C PHE A 26 10.97 9.57 -13.48
N PRO A 27 11.17 10.17 -12.26
CA PRO A 27 11.62 11.55 -12.13
C PRO A 27 12.94 11.83 -12.84
N GLY A 28 13.90 10.90 -12.77
CA GLY A 28 15.19 11.04 -13.43
C GLY A 28 15.13 11.06 -14.96
N VAL A 29 14.19 10.30 -15.55
CA VAL A 29 13.95 10.32 -17.00
C VAL A 29 13.19 11.58 -17.41
N ALA A 30 12.15 11.95 -16.67
CA ALA A 30 11.36 13.14 -16.90
C ALA A 30 12.23 14.42 -16.88
N ALA A 31 13.15 14.53 -15.92
CA ALA A 31 14.09 15.66 -15.82
C ALA A 31 15.01 15.75 -17.06
N ARG A 32 15.48 14.62 -17.61
CA ARG A 32 16.29 14.62 -18.85
C ARG A 32 15.52 15.13 -20.07
N HIS A 33 14.19 15.00 -20.07
CA HIS A 33 13.30 15.54 -21.10
C HIS A 33 12.85 16.97 -20.83
N GLY A 34 13.36 17.63 -19.78
CA GLY A 34 13.00 19.00 -19.41
C GLY A 34 11.61 19.11 -18.75
N VAL A 35 11.06 18.01 -18.26
CA VAL A 35 9.80 18.00 -17.50
C VAL A 35 10.09 18.52 -16.11
N ASN A 36 9.41 19.59 -15.69
CA ASN A 36 9.51 20.13 -14.34
C ASN A 36 8.74 19.25 -13.33
N GLU A 37 9.02 19.46 -12.04
CA GLU A 37 8.41 18.65 -10.95
C GLU A 37 6.90 18.85 -10.86
N GLU A 38 6.37 20.00 -11.27
CA GLU A 38 4.94 20.31 -11.31
C GLU A 38 4.21 19.41 -12.30
N ILE A 39 4.66 19.40 -13.58
CA ILE A 39 4.08 18.53 -14.62
C ILE A 39 4.24 17.06 -14.24
N LEU A 40 5.37 16.70 -13.65
CA LEU A 40 5.63 15.35 -13.17
C LEU A 40 4.67 14.94 -12.04
N GLY A 41 4.38 15.86 -11.11
CA GLY A 41 3.40 15.65 -10.04
C GLY A 41 2.01 15.34 -10.60
N VAL A 42 1.54 16.14 -11.58
CA VAL A 42 0.25 15.90 -12.26
C VAL A 42 0.27 14.54 -12.99
N LEU A 43 1.36 14.23 -13.68
CA LEU A 43 1.50 12.97 -14.41
C LEU A 43 1.48 11.75 -13.46
N MET A 44 2.07 11.87 -12.28
CA MET A 44 2.00 10.81 -11.28
C MET A 44 0.61 10.64 -10.68
N SER A 45 -0.09 11.73 -10.44
CA SER A 45 -1.41 11.78 -9.83
C SER A 45 -2.55 11.28 -10.71
N ILE A 46 -2.44 11.47 -12.02
CA ILE A 46 -3.53 11.16 -12.96
C ILE A 46 -3.92 9.68 -12.95
N LEU A 47 -3.03 8.78 -12.52
CA LEU A 47 -3.34 7.37 -12.36
C LEU A 47 -4.42 7.17 -11.29
N ALA A 48 -4.26 7.77 -10.11
CA ALA A 48 -5.22 7.66 -9.01
C ALA A 48 -6.59 8.22 -9.40
N LEU A 49 -6.61 9.36 -10.12
CA LEU A 49 -7.85 9.92 -10.65
C LEU A 49 -8.52 8.98 -11.66
N ALA A 50 -7.75 8.39 -12.56
CA ALA A 50 -8.29 7.46 -13.56
C ALA A 50 -8.80 6.17 -12.92
N SER A 51 -8.12 5.66 -11.90
CA SER A 51 -8.56 4.53 -11.08
C SER A 51 -9.88 4.85 -10.37
N PHE A 52 -9.95 5.96 -9.65
CA PHE A 52 -11.15 6.44 -8.97
C PHE A 52 -12.35 6.55 -9.92
N CYS A 53 -12.15 7.18 -11.10
CA CYS A 53 -13.21 7.35 -12.10
C CYS A 53 -13.67 6.02 -12.73
N SER A 54 -12.79 5.02 -12.83
CA SER A 54 -13.12 3.73 -13.45
C SER A 54 -13.86 2.78 -12.51
N THR A 55 -13.58 2.83 -11.23
CA THR A 55 -14.12 1.94 -10.19
C THR A 55 -15.66 1.82 -10.19
N PRO A 56 -16.46 2.90 -10.32
CA PRO A 56 -17.93 2.80 -10.33
C PRO A 56 -18.50 2.05 -11.53
N PHE A 57 -17.71 1.87 -12.60
CA PHE A 57 -18.16 1.16 -13.80
C PHE A 57 -17.88 -0.34 -13.75
N VAL A 58 -17.04 -0.79 -12.81
CA VAL A 58 -16.62 -2.20 -12.70
C VAL A 58 -17.81 -3.16 -12.52
N PRO A 59 -18.83 -2.90 -11.66
CA PRO A 59 -19.98 -3.78 -11.53
C PRO A 59 -20.74 -3.97 -12.86
N LYS A 60 -20.90 -2.89 -13.64
CA LYS A 60 -21.56 -2.95 -14.95
C LYS A 60 -20.76 -3.81 -15.95
N LEU A 61 -19.44 -3.73 -15.90
CA LEU A 61 -18.56 -4.56 -16.72
C LEU A 61 -18.66 -6.03 -16.31
N ILE A 62 -18.64 -6.31 -15.01
CA ILE A 62 -18.79 -7.66 -14.45
C ILE A 62 -20.08 -8.30 -14.94
N ASN A 63 -21.20 -7.59 -14.85
CA ASN A 63 -22.51 -8.09 -15.28
C ASN A 63 -22.59 -8.37 -16.79
N LYS A 64 -21.77 -7.65 -17.61
CA LYS A 64 -21.79 -7.80 -19.07
C LYS A 64 -20.83 -8.88 -19.58
N PHE A 65 -19.64 -9.00 -18.98
CA PHE A 65 -18.56 -9.82 -19.53
C PHE A 65 -18.07 -10.93 -18.57
N GLY A 66 -18.50 -10.91 -17.30
CA GLY A 66 -18.01 -11.82 -16.27
C GLY A 66 -16.73 -11.35 -15.58
N ARG A 67 -16.52 -11.77 -14.31
CA ARG A 67 -15.41 -11.33 -13.46
C ARG A 67 -14.04 -11.72 -14.00
N LEU A 68 -13.88 -12.95 -14.44
CA LEU A 68 -12.59 -13.50 -14.90
C LEU A 68 -12.14 -12.91 -16.21
N GLU A 69 -13.06 -12.73 -17.15
CA GLU A 69 -12.76 -12.15 -18.46
C GLU A 69 -12.25 -10.71 -18.34
N ILE A 70 -12.88 -9.93 -17.46
CA ILE A 70 -12.49 -8.55 -17.23
C ILE A 70 -11.17 -8.49 -16.48
N LEU A 71 -10.95 -9.35 -15.47
CA LEU A 71 -9.69 -9.45 -14.75
C LEU A 71 -8.55 -9.78 -15.71
N TYR A 72 -8.78 -10.75 -16.60
CA TYR A 72 -7.83 -11.13 -17.63
C TYR A 72 -7.47 -9.94 -18.52
N PHE A 73 -8.47 -9.24 -19.05
CA PHE A 73 -8.28 -8.09 -19.92
C PHE A 73 -7.60 -6.92 -19.22
N ALA A 74 -8.02 -6.61 -17.99
CA ALA A 74 -7.47 -5.49 -17.23
C ALA A 74 -6.01 -5.74 -16.83
N THR A 75 -5.68 -6.93 -16.33
CA THR A 75 -4.29 -7.27 -15.96
C THR A 75 -3.38 -7.33 -17.20
N PHE A 76 -3.90 -7.81 -18.34
CA PHE A 76 -3.17 -7.76 -19.61
C PHE A 76 -2.87 -6.32 -20.03
N GLY A 77 -3.86 -5.43 -19.94
CA GLY A 77 -3.70 -4.01 -20.26
C GLY A 77 -2.72 -3.31 -19.30
N GLU A 78 -2.80 -3.60 -18.00
CA GLU A 78 -1.87 -3.12 -16.99
C GLU A 78 -0.43 -3.55 -17.28
N ALA A 79 -0.20 -4.84 -17.56
CA ALA A 79 1.11 -5.37 -17.92
C ALA A 79 1.69 -4.67 -19.17
N THR A 80 0.83 -4.43 -20.17
CA THR A 80 1.22 -3.69 -21.39
C THR A 80 1.65 -2.27 -21.05
N CYS A 81 0.88 -1.55 -20.24
CA CYS A 81 1.24 -0.19 -19.82
C CYS A 81 2.57 -0.14 -19.06
N VAL A 82 2.80 -1.10 -18.15
CA VAL A 82 4.06 -1.22 -17.40
C VAL A 82 5.24 -1.43 -18.35
N ILE A 83 5.12 -2.30 -19.35
CA ILE A 83 6.18 -2.51 -20.37
C ILE A 83 6.43 -1.24 -21.17
N ILE A 84 5.38 -0.54 -21.60
CA ILE A 84 5.50 0.71 -22.37
C ILE A 84 6.30 1.76 -21.59
N TYR A 85 6.12 1.85 -20.25
CA TYR A 85 6.94 2.75 -19.43
C TYR A 85 8.43 2.47 -19.52
N GLY A 86 8.83 1.22 -19.67
CA GLY A 86 10.24 0.85 -19.82
C GLY A 86 10.92 1.45 -21.06
N PHE A 87 10.16 1.88 -22.04
CA PHE A 87 10.68 2.48 -23.27
C PHE A 87 10.65 4.01 -23.30
N PHE A 88 10.18 4.66 -22.22
CA PHE A 88 10.10 6.12 -22.17
C PHE A 88 11.46 6.82 -22.25
N ASN A 89 12.53 6.16 -21.84
CA ASN A 89 13.90 6.68 -22.00
C ASN A 89 14.39 6.76 -23.46
N LEU A 90 13.70 6.11 -24.39
CA LEU A 90 14.01 6.14 -25.82
C LEU A 90 13.31 7.27 -26.59
N ILE A 91 12.32 7.93 -25.96
CA ILE A 91 11.57 9.01 -26.57
C ILE A 91 12.45 10.26 -26.53
N SER A 92 12.75 10.86 -27.69
CA SER A 92 13.56 12.08 -27.74
C SER A 92 12.74 13.37 -27.69
N SER A 93 11.48 13.32 -28.11
CA SER A 93 10.62 14.51 -28.19
C SER A 93 9.90 14.79 -26.87
N PHE A 94 10.08 16.00 -26.33
CA PHE A 94 9.36 16.48 -25.14
C PHE A 94 7.84 16.35 -25.25
N LYS A 95 7.27 16.80 -26.39
CA LYS A 95 5.82 16.74 -26.61
C LYS A 95 5.31 15.31 -26.65
N LEU A 96 6.01 14.43 -27.36
CA LEU A 96 5.64 13.01 -27.46
C LEU A 96 5.76 12.31 -26.09
N PHE A 97 6.81 12.62 -25.31
CA PHE A 97 6.97 12.11 -23.95
C PHE A 97 5.78 12.46 -23.06
N LEU A 98 5.32 13.71 -23.07
CA LEU A 98 4.17 14.14 -22.28
C LEU A 98 2.86 13.50 -22.76
N ILE A 99 2.58 13.52 -24.07
CA ILE A 99 1.33 12.96 -24.60
C ILE A 99 1.25 11.46 -24.26
N LEU A 100 2.30 10.70 -24.54
CA LEU A 100 2.33 9.28 -24.20
C LEU A 100 2.32 9.05 -22.69
N GLY A 101 3.03 9.88 -21.91
CA GLY A 101 3.06 9.82 -20.46
C GLY A 101 1.67 9.90 -19.86
N PHE A 102 0.92 10.94 -20.18
CA PHE A 102 -0.45 11.11 -19.73
C PHE A 102 -1.39 10.02 -20.23
N THR A 103 -1.32 9.69 -21.52
CA THR A 103 -2.19 8.67 -22.11
C THR A 103 -1.98 7.30 -21.45
N VAL A 104 -0.73 6.84 -21.35
CA VAL A 104 -0.42 5.54 -20.76
C VAL A 104 -0.76 5.53 -19.26
N ARG A 105 -0.58 6.67 -18.56
CA ARG A 105 -0.89 6.79 -17.13
C ARG A 105 -2.40 6.72 -16.87
N ILE A 106 -3.22 7.36 -17.71
CA ILE A 106 -4.69 7.28 -17.64
C ILE A 106 -5.16 5.84 -17.91
N ILE A 107 -4.67 5.23 -18.98
CA ILE A 107 -5.04 3.85 -19.34
C ILE A 107 -4.61 2.87 -18.24
N HIS A 108 -3.39 3.04 -17.72
CA HIS A 108 -2.89 2.24 -16.60
C HIS A 108 -3.78 2.39 -15.35
N GLY A 109 -4.16 3.63 -14.99
CA GLY A 109 -5.04 3.88 -13.85
C GLY A 109 -6.40 3.21 -13.98
N VAL A 110 -7.01 3.25 -15.17
CA VAL A 110 -8.26 2.53 -15.44
C VAL A 110 -8.11 1.04 -15.19
N PHE A 111 -7.05 0.43 -15.70
CA PHE A 111 -6.81 -1.01 -15.50
C PHE A 111 -6.50 -1.34 -14.03
N THR A 112 -5.68 -0.53 -13.36
CA THR A 112 -5.35 -0.72 -11.93
C THR A 112 -6.61 -0.66 -11.06
N GLY A 113 -7.53 0.29 -11.31
CA GLY A 113 -8.80 0.36 -10.60
C GLY A 113 -9.69 -0.86 -10.83
N ILE A 114 -9.76 -1.35 -12.07
CA ILE A 114 -10.51 -2.56 -12.40
C ILE A 114 -9.90 -3.80 -11.73
N VAL A 115 -8.59 -3.99 -11.82
CA VAL A 115 -7.88 -5.12 -11.18
C VAL A 115 -8.07 -5.08 -9.67
N GLY A 116 -7.93 -3.89 -9.04
CA GLY A 116 -8.13 -3.71 -7.61
C GLY A 116 -9.49 -4.26 -7.16
N VAL A 117 -10.59 -3.77 -7.74
CA VAL A 117 -11.94 -4.24 -7.39
C VAL A 117 -12.10 -5.75 -7.61
N LEU A 118 -11.63 -6.26 -8.75
CA LEU A 118 -11.84 -7.66 -9.12
C LEU A 118 -11.04 -8.65 -8.26
N VAL A 119 -9.83 -8.29 -7.84
CA VAL A 119 -9.00 -9.15 -6.98
C VAL A 119 -9.69 -9.39 -5.64
N TYR A 120 -10.24 -8.33 -5.02
CA TYR A 120 -10.99 -8.45 -3.78
C TYR A 120 -12.31 -9.19 -3.98
N SER A 121 -13.08 -8.85 -5.01
CA SER A 121 -14.33 -9.52 -5.35
C SER A 121 -14.15 -11.03 -5.60
N LEU A 122 -13.12 -11.42 -6.34
CA LEU A 122 -12.82 -12.83 -6.58
C LEU A 122 -12.32 -13.53 -5.32
N ALA A 123 -11.51 -12.85 -4.50
CA ALA A 123 -11.05 -13.43 -3.23
C ALA A 123 -12.23 -13.78 -2.32
N THR A 124 -13.29 -12.96 -2.29
CA THR A 124 -14.52 -13.29 -1.56
C THR A 124 -15.29 -14.45 -2.20
N CYS A 125 -15.49 -14.43 -3.53
CA CYS A 125 -16.26 -15.46 -4.23
C CYS A 125 -15.66 -16.87 -4.15
N ILE A 126 -14.33 -17.01 -4.06
CA ILE A 126 -13.65 -18.31 -3.96
C ILE A 126 -13.43 -18.78 -2.52
N SER A 127 -13.81 -17.98 -1.53
CA SER A 127 -13.69 -18.28 -0.10
C SER A 127 -15.00 -18.78 0.47
N SER A 128 -14.93 -19.68 1.46
CA SER A 128 -16.10 -19.98 2.31
C SER A 128 -16.36 -18.78 3.25
N GLU A 129 -17.57 -18.66 3.77
CA GLU A 129 -17.95 -17.55 4.68
C GLU A 129 -16.95 -17.34 5.81
N ASP A 130 -16.47 -18.43 6.43
CA ASP A 130 -15.47 -18.38 7.51
C ASP A 130 -14.07 -17.95 7.06
N GLU A 131 -13.77 -18.02 5.74
CA GLU A 131 -12.45 -17.72 5.18
C GLU A 131 -12.37 -16.34 4.50
N ILE A 132 -13.52 -15.68 4.24
CA ILE A 132 -13.59 -14.40 3.49
C ILE A 132 -12.66 -13.35 4.07
N GLN A 133 -12.71 -13.17 5.37
CA GLN A 133 -11.92 -12.16 6.05
C GLN A 133 -10.42 -12.41 5.93
N MET A 134 -10.00 -13.66 6.10
CA MET A 134 -8.60 -14.05 5.92
C MET A 134 -8.17 -13.84 4.46
N ALA A 135 -9.06 -14.08 3.50
CA ALA A 135 -8.78 -13.87 2.09
C ALA A 135 -8.58 -12.37 1.78
N LEU A 136 -9.48 -11.51 2.25
CA LEU A 136 -9.37 -10.06 2.10
C LEU A 136 -8.11 -9.51 2.79
N GLY A 137 -7.85 -9.92 4.04
CA GLY A 137 -6.64 -9.55 4.76
C GLY A 137 -5.36 -9.94 4.02
N ASN A 138 -5.35 -11.09 3.35
CA ASN A 138 -4.22 -11.50 2.52
C ASN A 138 -4.04 -10.63 1.28
N MET A 139 -5.11 -10.11 0.68
CA MET A 139 -5.02 -9.17 -0.44
C MET A 139 -4.39 -7.84 -0.01
N GLU A 140 -4.74 -7.33 1.18
CA GLU A 140 -4.08 -6.14 1.74
C GLU A 140 -2.60 -6.36 2.04
N VAL A 141 -2.27 -7.51 2.63
CA VAL A 141 -0.87 -7.89 2.85
C VAL A 141 -0.11 -7.91 1.53
N ALA A 142 -0.72 -8.48 0.46
CA ALA A 142 -0.13 -8.49 -0.87
C ALA A 142 0.12 -7.07 -1.40
N TRP A 143 -0.86 -6.17 -1.25
CA TRP A 143 -0.76 -4.77 -1.65
C TRP A 143 0.40 -4.06 -0.94
N CYS A 144 0.47 -4.16 0.38
CA CYS A 144 1.53 -3.53 1.18
C CYS A 144 2.94 -4.09 0.88
N ILE A 145 3.04 -5.41 0.67
CA ILE A 145 4.30 -6.03 0.24
C ILE A 145 4.69 -5.48 -1.14
N GLY A 146 3.74 -5.37 -2.06
CA GLY A 146 3.96 -4.84 -3.39
C GLY A 146 4.45 -3.40 -3.38
N LEU A 147 3.82 -2.52 -2.60
CA LEU A 147 4.25 -1.12 -2.42
C LEU A 147 5.69 -1.02 -1.92
N SER A 148 6.10 -1.91 -1.01
CA SER A 148 7.47 -1.96 -0.48
C SER A 148 8.45 -2.60 -1.46
N ALA A 149 8.02 -3.67 -2.12
CA ALA A 149 8.86 -4.44 -3.03
C ALA A 149 9.15 -3.71 -4.35
N GLY A 150 8.23 -2.84 -4.82
CA GLY A 150 8.41 -2.11 -6.09
C GLY A 150 9.69 -1.29 -6.15
N PRO A 151 9.97 -0.37 -5.21
CA PRO A 151 11.21 0.38 -5.18
C PRO A 151 12.47 -0.50 -4.98
N LEU A 152 12.35 -1.58 -4.20
CA LEU A 152 13.45 -2.54 -4.04
C LEU A 152 13.75 -3.26 -5.36
N PHE A 153 12.70 -3.73 -6.03
CA PHE A 153 12.77 -4.35 -7.35
C PHE A 153 13.37 -3.38 -8.37
N ALA A 154 12.92 -2.11 -8.35
CA ALA A 154 13.49 -1.05 -9.16
C ALA A 154 15.00 -0.92 -8.93
N SER A 155 15.45 -0.88 -7.68
CA SER A 155 16.87 -0.76 -7.32
C SER A 155 17.72 -1.90 -7.87
N ILE A 156 17.26 -3.15 -7.71
CA ILE A 156 18.00 -4.34 -8.14
C ILE A 156 18.07 -4.41 -9.67
N PHE A 157 16.92 -4.34 -10.33
CA PHE A 157 16.84 -4.54 -11.78
C PHE A 157 17.38 -3.34 -12.57
N TYR A 158 17.35 -2.12 -12.01
CA TYR A 158 18.02 -0.98 -12.62
C TYR A 158 19.55 -1.16 -12.71
N LYS A 159 20.18 -1.78 -11.71
CA LYS A 159 21.62 -2.09 -11.74
C LYS A 159 21.97 -3.10 -12.84
N ILE A 160 21.07 -4.01 -13.17
CA ILE A 160 21.30 -5.10 -14.13
C ILE A 160 21.15 -4.59 -15.58
N GLY A 161 20.08 -3.87 -15.86
CA GLY A 161 19.72 -3.51 -17.25
C GLY A 161 19.23 -2.05 -17.43
N GLY A 162 19.57 -1.13 -16.50
CA GLY A 162 19.18 0.27 -16.58
C GLY A 162 17.68 0.49 -16.43
N PHE A 163 17.19 1.63 -16.94
CA PHE A 163 15.82 2.09 -16.75
C PHE A 163 14.75 1.11 -17.29
N THR A 164 14.98 0.53 -18.45
CA THR A 164 14.00 -0.31 -19.14
C THR A 164 13.75 -1.65 -18.44
N PHE A 165 14.79 -2.22 -17.85
CA PHE A 165 14.78 -3.60 -17.37
C PHE A 165 13.80 -3.87 -16.20
N PRO A 166 13.68 -3.00 -15.16
CA PRO A 166 12.69 -3.17 -14.11
C PRO A 166 11.25 -3.25 -14.62
N PHE A 167 10.90 -2.41 -15.58
CA PHE A 167 9.54 -2.38 -16.15
C PHE A 167 9.26 -3.61 -17.02
N LEU A 168 10.23 -4.05 -17.82
CA LEU A 168 10.11 -5.29 -18.60
C LEU A 168 9.94 -6.51 -17.69
N ALA A 169 10.79 -6.64 -16.67
CA ALA A 169 10.73 -7.76 -15.76
C ALA A 169 9.40 -7.81 -15.00
N LEU A 170 8.91 -6.66 -14.49
CA LEU A 170 7.64 -6.59 -13.80
C LEU A 170 6.44 -6.83 -14.74
N GLY A 171 6.47 -6.27 -15.95
CA GLY A 171 5.45 -6.54 -16.96
C GLY A 171 5.37 -8.02 -17.36
N CYS A 172 6.51 -8.71 -17.46
CA CYS A 172 6.54 -10.16 -17.66
C CYS A 172 5.90 -10.92 -16.47
N LEU A 173 6.15 -10.51 -15.23
CA LEU A 173 5.52 -11.11 -14.06
C LEU A 173 4.00 -10.92 -14.07
N LEU A 174 3.52 -9.72 -14.45
CA LEU A 174 2.10 -9.46 -14.64
C LEU A 174 1.50 -10.34 -15.76
N TYR A 175 2.17 -10.51 -16.89
CA TYR A 175 1.71 -11.43 -17.93
C TYR A 175 1.68 -12.89 -17.49
N ILE A 176 2.64 -13.32 -16.67
CA ILE A 176 2.61 -14.65 -16.07
C ILE A 176 1.38 -14.78 -15.16
N SER A 177 1.07 -13.76 -14.34
CA SER A 177 -0.13 -13.78 -13.50
C SER A 177 -1.42 -13.83 -14.32
N VAL A 178 -1.50 -13.14 -15.47
CA VAL A 178 -2.61 -13.26 -16.43
C VAL A 178 -2.77 -14.70 -16.91
N TYR A 179 -1.68 -15.36 -17.27
CA TYR A 179 -1.75 -16.77 -17.70
C TYR A 179 -2.22 -17.68 -16.56
N LEU A 180 -1.78 -17.43 -15.33
CA LEU A 180 -2.17 -18.21 -14.16
C LEU A 180 -3.64 -18.03 -13.77
N THR A 181 -4.32 -16.93 -14.16
CA THR A 181 -5.77 -16.77 -13.92
C THR A 181 -6.62 -17.84 -14.61
N LYS A 182 -6.13 -18.44 -15.71
CA LYS A 182 -6.76 -19.59 -16.35
C LYS A 182 -6.90 -20.79 -15.42
N ILE A 183 -6.02 -20.92 -14.43
CA ILE A 183 -6.08 -21.97 -13.41
C ILE A 183 -7.24 -21.72 -12.44
N ILE A 184 -7.53 -20.44 -12.14
CA ILE A 184 -8.68 -20.05 -11.30
C ILE A 184 -9.99 -20.46 -12.00
N SER A 185 -10.07 -20.26 -13.31
CA SER A 185 -11.24 -20.63 -14.11
C SER A 185 -11.56 -22.14 -14.11
N ALA A 186 -10.54 -22.99 -13.95
CA ALA A 186 -10.72 -24.45 -13.92
C ALA A 186 -11.25 -24.97 -12.57
N GLU A 187 -11.08 -24.23 -11.47
CA GLU A 187 -11.64 -24.54 -10.15
C GLU A 187 -12.96 -23.78 -9.97
N LYS A 188 -14.06 -24.34 -10.48
CA LYS A 188 -15.46 -23.93 -10.24
C LYS A 188 -15.68 -22.60 -9.51
N ILE A 189 -15.75 -21.51 -10.27
CA ILE A 189 -16.59 -20.37 -9.92
C ILE A 189 -17.98 -20.77 -10.40
N ASN A 190 -18.68 -21.61 -9.65
CA ASN A 190 -20.05 -21.93 -9.93
C ASN A 190 -20.94 -20.75 -9.50
N ASN A 191 -21.48 -20.09 -10.47
CA ASN A 191 -22.84 -19.61 -10.62
C ASN A 191 -23.70 -19.52 -9.34
N ASP A 192 -23.33 -18.62 -8.41
CA ASP A 192 -24.32 -18.00 -7.54
C ASP A 192 -24.30 -16.50 -7.88
N GLU A 193 -24.74 -16.20 -9.12
CA GLU A 193 -24.70 -14.85 -9.70
C GLU A 193 -25.96 -14.04 -9.43
N GLU A 194 -26.79 -14.45 -8.54
CA GLU A 194 -27.94 -13.63 -8.10
C GLU A 194 -27.73 -13.18 -6.64
N GLY A 195 -26.71 -12.36 -6.41
CA GLY A 195 -26.70 -11.50 -5.24
C GLY A 195 -27.91 -10.58 -5.33
N GLU A 196 -28.86 -10.76 -4.41
CA GLU A 196 -30.02 -9.88 -4.23
C GLU A 196 -29.58 -8.41 -4.37
N LYS A 197 -30.22 -7.73 -5.30
CA LYS A 197 -30.18 -6.27 -5.38
C LYS A 197 -30.86 -5.76 -4.11
N ASN A 198 -30.09 -5.45 -3.09
CA ASN A 198 -30.60 -4.63 -2.00
C ASN A 198 -30.90 -3.25 -2.58
N GLU A 199 -32.18 -2.97 -2.85
CA GLU A 199 -32.68 -1.73 -3.46
C GLU A 199 -32.55 -0.51 -2.53
N ASP A 200 -32.17 -0.67 -1.27
CA ASP A 200 -31.97 0.39 -0.30
C ASP A 200 -30.50 0.49 0.13
N GLU A 201 -29.61 0.91 -0.79
CA GLU A 201 -28.29 1.39 -0.37
C GLU A 201 -28.47 2.64 0.49
N PRO A 202 -28.03 2.63 1.77
CA PRO A 202 -28.08 3.82 2.60
C PRO A 202 -27.32 4.94 1.90
N SER A 203 -27.93 6.11 1.82
CA SER A 203 -27.36 7.27 1.10
C SER A 203 -26.00 7.64 1.70
N VAL A 204 -24.92 7.14 1.09
CA VAL A 204 -23.53 7.38 1.48
C VAL A 204 -23.25 8.90 1.62
N LEU A 205 -23.94 9.75 0.85
CA LEU A 205 -23.67 11.19 0.81
C LEU A 205 -24.29 11.99 1.97
N LYS A 206 -25.22 11.40 2.75
CA LYS A 206 -26.02 12.13 3.76
C LYS A 206 -25.19 12.72 4.91
N HIS A 207 -24.11 12.04 5.31
CA HIS A 207 -23.35 12.37 6.53
C HIS A 207 -21.99 13.02 6.30
N ILE A 208 -21.57 13.21 5.04
CA ILE A 208 -20.23 13.72 4.66
C ILE A 208 -19.91 15.09 5.29
N PHE A 209 -20.93 15.95 5.49
CA PHE A 209 -20.72 17.33 5.94
C PHE A 209 -20.66 17.50 7.46
N HIS A 210 -20.74 16.42 8.25
CA HIS A 210 -20.54 16.53 9.69
C HIS A 210 -19.08 16.82 10.03
N LEU A 211 -18.85 17.77 10.92
CA LEU A 211 -17.49 18.27 11.22
C LEU A 211 -16.56 17.16 11.74
N SER A 212 -17.05 16.21 12.54
CA SER A 212 -16.20 15.09 13.02
C SER A 212 -15.77 14.19 11.88
N ILE A 213 -16.66 13.90 10.92
CA ILE A 213 -16.35 13.11 9.72
C ILE A 213 -15.33 13.86 8.85
N LEU A 214 -15.52 15.18 8.66
CA LEU A 214 -14.58 16.02 7.90
C LEU A 214 -13.19 16.08 8.56
N MET A 215 -13.11 16.11 9.89
CA MET A 215 -11.83 16.04 10.61
C MET A 215 -11.12 14.70 10.40
N ASN A 216 -11.85 13.58 10.47
CA ASN A 216 -11.30 12.27 10.15
C ASN A 216 -10.87 12.16 8.67
N PHE A 217 -11.64 12.73 7.74
CA PHE A 217 -11.25 12.83 6.33
C PHE A 217 -9.93 13.60 6.16
N GLY A 218 -9.81 14.75 6.84
CA GLY A 218 -8.59 15.54 6.83
C GLY A 218 -7.38 14.75 7.35
N THR A 219 -7.56 13.99 8.41
CA THR A 219 -6.50 13.13 8.98
C THR A 219 -6.05 12.06 7.98
N ILE A 220 -6.99 11.33 7.38
CA ILE A 220 -6.71 10.30 6.37
C ILE A 220 -6.02 10.93 5.15
N ALA A 221 -6.60 12.01 4.61
CA ALA A 221 -6.02 12.70 3.45
C ALA A 221 -4.59 13.17 3.70
N ILE A 222 -4.29 13.75 4.87
CA ILE A 222 -2.94 14.14 5.26
C ILE A 222 -2.01 12.92 5.31
N GLY A 223 -2.46 11.81 5.89
CA GLY A 223 -1.68 10.57 5.95
C GLY A 223 -1.22 10.11 4.56
N ILE A 224 -2.11 10.13 3.58
CA ILE A 224 -1.81 9.71 2.20
C ILE A 224 -1.00 10.78 1.44
N ILE A 225 -1.40 12.05 1.51
CA ILE A 225 -0.66 13.16 0.87
C ILE A 225 0.80 13.13 1.28
N VAL A 226 1.10 12.90 2.56
CA VAL A 226 2.49 12.89 3.05
C VAL A 226 3.31 11.69 2.61
N THR A 227 2.67 10.59 2.29
CA THR A 227 3.36 9.43 1.72
C THR A 227 3.66 9.57 0.23
N THR A 228 2.98 10.49 -0.47
CA THR A 228 3.04 10.59 -1.93
C THR A 228 3.58 11.92 -2.46
N PHE A 229 3.55 13.02 -1.67
CA PHE A 229 3.99 14.34 -2.14
C PHE A 229 5.45 14.38 -2.60
N TYR A 230 6.33 13.58 -2.00
CA TYR A 230 7.75 13.58 -2.37
C TYR A 230 8.08 12.70 -3.58
N PHE A 231 7.10 11.96 -4.13
CA PHE A 231 7.33 11.08 -5.28
C PHE A 231 7.95 11.80 -6.49
N PRO A 232 7.49 12.97 -6.92
CA PRO A 232 8.10 13.67 -8.06
C PRO A 232 9.48 14.25 -7.78
N CYS A 233 9.84 14.50 -6.52
CA CYS A 233 10.97 15.35 -6.14
C CYS A 233 12.13 14.61 -5.48
N LEU A 234 11.85 13.59 -4.65
CA LEU A 234 12.83 12.96 -3.76
C LEU A 234 14.02 12.34 -4.50
N THR A 235 13.76 11.59 -5.58
CA THR A 235 14.83 10.94 -6.35
C THR A 235 15.80 11.96 -6.93
N ASN A 236 15.28 13.02 -7.56
CA ASN A 236 16.10 14.09 -8.12
C ASN A 236 16.88 14.83 -7.03
N HIS A 237 16.26 15.04 -5.88
CA HIS A 237 16.92 15.65 -4.72
C HIS A 237 18.11 14.80 -4.22
N LEU A 238 17.93 13.48 -4.08
CA LEU A 238 18.97 12.57 -3.63
C LEU A 238 20.11 12.44 -4.63
N VAL A 239 19.82 12.38 -5.92
CA VAL A 239 20.83 12.31 -6.99
C VAL A 239 21.62 13.61 -7.07
N ASN A 240 20.96 14.75 -7.12
CA ASN A 240 21.60 16.05 -7.37
C ASN A 240 22.34 16.60 -6.14
N ASN A 241 21.84 16.39 -4.92
CA ASN A 241 22.42 16.99 -3.72
C ASN A 241 23.31 16.05 -2.91
N PHE A 242 23.16 14.72 -3.09
CA PHE A 242 23.92 13.72 -2.35
C PHE A 242 24.72 12.78 -3.25
N ASN A 243 24.70 13.01 -4.57
CA ASN A 243 25.41 12.21 -5.59
C ASN A 243 25.08 10.70 -5.50
N LEU A 244 23.85 10.36 -5.06
CA LEU A 244 23.43 8.98 -5.00
C LEU A 244 23.04 8.47 -6.39
N SER A 245 23.27 7.18 -6.64
CA SER A 245 22.74 6.54 -7.84
C SER A 245 21.22 6.45 -7.78
N VAL A 246 20.54 6.40 -8.92
CA VAL A 246 19.09 6.18 -9.00
C VAL A 246 18.67 4.91 -8.25
N SER A 247 19.47 3.84 -8.39
CA SER A 247 19.25 2.59 -7.67
C SER A 247 19.32 2.75 -6.15
N SER A 248 20.30 3.49 -5.63
CA SER A 248 20.40 3.74 -4.19
C SER A 248 19.26 4.64 -3.69
N SER A 249 18.87 5.64 -4.50
CA SER A 249 17.75 6.53 -4.18
C SER A 249 16.41 5.77 -4.09
N SER A 250 16.24 4.71 -4.89
CA SER A 250 15.02 3.87 -4.84
C SER A 250 14.81 3.20 -3.47
N LEU A 251 15.89 2.87 -2.76
CA LEU A 251 15.80 2.23 -1.44
C LEU A 251 15.20 3.14 -0.37
N PHE A 252 15.26 4.47 -0.56
CA PHE A 252 14.68 5.41 0.39
C PHE A 252 13.15 5.29 0.47
N PHE A 253 12.49 4.93 -0.63
CA PHE A 253 11.04 4.72 -0.65
C PHE A 253 10.60 3.49 0.14
N VAL A 254 11.49 2.51 0.31
CA VAL A 254 11.23 1.29 1.12
C VAL A 254 11.19 1.61 2.61
N VAL A 255 12.02 2.57 3.05
CA VAL A 255 12.21 2.88 4.48
C VAL A 255 10.91 3.25 5.17
N GLY A 256 10.10 4.11 4.56
CA GLY A 256 8.82 4.53 5.11
C GLY A 256 7.87 3.36 5.33
N MET A 257 7.78 2.44 4.36
CA MET A 257 6.89 1.27 4.44
C MET A 257 7.34 0.25 5.49
N VAL A 258 8.65 0.05 5.64
CA VAL A 258 9.20 -0.81 6.71
C VAL A 258 8.86 -0.26 8.08
N PHE A 259 8.97 1.05 8.27
CA PHE A 259 8.62 1.70 9.53
C PHE A 259 7.10 1.71 9.78
N TYR A 260 6.28 1.85 8.75
CA TYR A 260 4.84 1.65 8.86
C TYR A 260 4.51 0.29 9.48
N MET A 261 5.05 -0.79 8.90
CA MET A 261 4.84 -2.15 9.41
C MET A 261 5.37 -2.34 10.84
N PHE A 262 6.49 -1.69 11.17
CA PHE A 262 7.07 -1.74 12.52
C PHE A 262 6.16 -1.05 13.55
N ILE A 263 5.70 0.17 13.29
CA ILE A 263 4.81 0.92 14.21
C ILE A 263 3.46 0.20 14.37
N LEU A 264 2.96 -0.42 13.31
CA LEU A 264 1.72 -1.16 13.33
C LEU A 264 1.69 -2.26 14.40
N GLN A 265 2.82 -2.94 14.67
CA GLN A 265 2.92 -3.96 15.72
C GLN A 265 2.73 -3.41 17.13
N PHE A 266 3.03 -2.13 17.34
CA PHE A 266 2.89 -1.47 18.64
C PHE A 266 1.60 -0.65 18.75
N LEU A 267 0.84 -0.53 17.67
CA LEU A 267 -0.31 0.36 17.58
C LEU A 267 -1.35 0.09 18.68
N THR A 268 -1.68 -1.18 18.92
CA THR A 268 -2.59 -1.58 20.02
C THR A 268 -2.16 -1.05 21.40
N LYS A 269 -0.84 -1.11 21.67
CA LYS A 269 -0.31 -0.60 22.95
C LYS A 269 -0.37 0.92 23.02
N ILE A 270 -0.14 1.59 21.90
CA ILE A 270 -0.22 3.05 21.79
C ILE A 270 -1.66 3.51 21.97
N THR A 271 -2.61 2.88 21.29
CA THR A 271 -4.03 3.21 21.35
C THR A 271 -4.63 2.95 22.72
N LYS A 272 -4.21 1.88 23.42
CA LYS A 272 -4.63 1.64 24.81
C LYS A 272 -4.20 2.76 25.77
N LYS A 273 -3.09 3.45 25.50
CA LYS A 273 -2.58 4.54 26.36
C LYS A 273 -3.14 5.91 25.99
N LEU A 274 -3.26 6.20 24.71
CA LEU A 274 -3.59 7.54 24.19
C LEU A 274 -5.06 7.68 23.77
N GLY A 275 -5.79 6.57 23.64
CA GLY A 275 -7.08 6.54 22.98
C GLY A 275 -6.94 6.60 21.44
N MET A 276 -8.05 6.53 20.72
CA MET A 276 -8.06 6.56 19.24
C MET A 276 -7.68 7.95 18.72
N TYR A 277 -8.37 9.00 19.16
CA TYR A 277 -8.09 10.38 18.74
C TYR A 277 -6.69 10.85 19.18
N GLY A 278 -6.23 10.44 20.37
CA GLY A 278 -4.88 10.73 20.85
C GLY A 278 -3.79 10.05 20.01
N THR A 279 -4.08 8.87 19.47
CA THR A 279 -3.18 8.14 18.57
C THR A 279 -3.08 8.84 17.21
N GLU A 280 -4.20 9.36 16.66
CA GLU A 280 -4.18 10.19 15.45
C GLU A 280 -3.36 11.48 15.65
N CYS A 281 -3.51 12.13 16.80
CA CYS A 281 -2.69 13.29 17.16
C CYS A 281 -1.19 12.95 17.15
N LEU A 282 -0.80 11.81 17.72
CA LEU A 282 0.59 11.34 17.65
C LEU A 282 1.05 11.15 16.21
N GLY A 283 0.21 10.53 15.36
CA GLY A 283 0.50 10.35 13.94
C GLY A 283 0.71 11.68 13.21
N LEU A 284 -0.17 12.65 13.41
CA LEU A 284 -0.05 13.99 12.82
C LEU A 284 1.25 14.71 13.25
N LEU A 285 1.63 14.60 14.53
CA LEU A 285 2.88 15.14 15.03
C LEU A 285 4.11 14.45 14.40
N MET A 286 4.11 13.12 14.35
CA MET A 286 5.18 12.34 13.71
C MET A 286 5.34 12.75 12.24
N THR A 287 4.24 12.92 11.53
CA THR A 287 4.22 13.32 10.12
C THR A 287 4.82 14.71 9.91
N SER A 288 4.40 15.68 10.73
CA SER A 288 4.91 17.04 10.64
C SER A 288 6.42 17.11 10.92
N ILE A 289 6.87 16.48 12.01
CA ILE A 289 8.30 16.39 12.35
C ILE A 289 9.06 15.68 11.23
N GLY A 290 8.53 14.57 10.71
CA GLY A 290 9.13 13.82 9.61
C GLY A 290 9.35 14.66 8.37
N CYS A 291 8.39 15.50 7.97
CA CYS A 291 8.55 16.43 6.84
C CYS A 291 9.71 17.41 7.03
N LEU A 292 9.95 17.91 8.25
CA LEU A 292 11.08 18.79 8.55
C LEU A 292 12.44 18.08 8.41
N PHE A 293 12.47 16.75 8.62
CA PHE A 293 13.71 15.96 8.49
C PHE A 293 13.94 15.44 7.07
N ILE A 294 12.91 15.28 6.23
CA ILE A 294 13.06 14.91 4.81
C ILE A 294 13.89 15.96 4.07
N TYR A 295 13.65 17.25 4.33
CA TYR A 295 14.58 18.30 3.95
C TYR A 295 14.95 19.12 5.19
N PRO A 296 16.11 18.84 5.80
CA PRO A 296 16.48 19.49 7.07
C PRO A 296 16.56 21.01 6.92
N VAL A 297 15.75 21.71 7.74
CA VAL A 297 15.79 23.17 7.86
C VAL A 297 16.77 23.52 8.98
N PRO A 298 17.65 24.53 8.81
CA PRO A 298 18.51 24.93 9.91
C PRO A 298 17.73 25.20 11.21
N PRO A 299 18.20 24.70 12.37
CA PRO A 299 19.55 24.21 12.68
C PRO A 299 19.80 22.70 12.41
N LEU A 300 18.89 21.97 11.78
CA LEU A 300 19.05 20.55 11.53
C LEU A 300 20.17 20.27 10.50
N PRO A 301 21.01 19.24 10.72
CA PRO A 301 22.11 18.93 9.81
C PRO A 301 21.57 18.35 8.48
N LYS A 302 22.10 18.87 7.36
CA LYS A 302 21.81 18.31 6.02
C LYS A 302 22.60 17.01 5.86
N SER A 303 21.98 15.88 6.20
CA SER A 303 22.59 14.57 6.08
C SER A 303 21.60 13.52 5.54
N ILE A 304 22.13 12.48 4.94
CA ILE A 304 21.34 11.33 4.51
C ILE A 304 20.58 10.70 5.69
N ILE A 305 21.19 10.69 6.88
CA ILE A 305 20.56 10.16 8.11
C ILE A 305 19.33 10.96 8.48
N SER A 306 19.36 12.29 8.34
CA SER A 306 18.18 13.14 8.57
C SER A 306 17.04 12.78 7.63
N ILE A 307 17.32 12.59 6.34
CA ILE A 307 16.31 12.21 5.34
C ILE A 307 15.72 10.84 5.69
N LEU A 308 16.56 9.85 6.01
CA LEU A 308 16.11 8.53 6.42
C LEU A 308 15.21 8.60 7.66
N PHE A 309 15.60 9.37 8.67
CA PHE A 309 14.81 9.58 9.87
C PHE A 309 13.46 10.25 9.56
N GLY A 310 13.45 11.25 8.67
CA GLY A 310 12.22 11.88 8.17
C GLY A 310 11.28 10.89 7.50
N LEU A 311 11.81 10.02 6.61
CA LEU A 311 11.04 8.99 5.95
C LEU A 311 10.54 7.90 6.91
N CYS A 312 11.33 7.55 7.94
CA CYS A 312 10.88 6.67 9.01
C CYS A 312 9.68 7.26 9.76
N LEU A 313 9.75 8.54 10.12
CA LEU A 313 8.67 9.20 10.85
C LEU A 313 7.41 9.35 9.99
N THR A 314 7.54 9.83 8.75
CA THR A 314 6.38 10.02 7.86
C THR A 314 5.71 8.70 7.48
N GLY A 315 6.50 7.69 7.12
CA GLY A 315 5.96 6.37 6.81
C GLY A 315 5.36 5.69 8.05
N GLY A 316 6.08 5.71 9.17
CA GLY A 316 5.59 5.12 10.42
C GLY A 316 4.33 5.80 10.98
N ALA A 317 4.13 7.08 10.68
CA ALA A 317 2.96 7.84 11.08
C ALA A 317 1.66 7.38 10.39
N GLY A 318 1.76 6.73 9.24
CA GLY A 318 0.60 6.20 8.54
C GLY A 318 -0.23 5.23 9.39
N ALA A 319 0.41 4.38 10.21
CA ALA A 319 -0.30 3.44 11.06
C ALA A 319 -1.16 4.14 12.15
N PRO A 320 -0.63 5.06 12.97
CA PRO A 320 -1.42 5.78 13.96
C PRO A 320 -2.41 6.79 13.36
N ILE A 321 -2.32 7.12 12.09
CA ILE A 321 -3.29 7.94 11.37
C ILE A 321 -4.44 7.07 10.84
N ASN A 322 -4.13 6.14 9.95
CA ASN A 322 -5.14 5.46 9.13
C ASN A 322 -6.04 4.51 9.93
N VAL A 323 -5.45 3.74 10.86
CA VAL A 323 -6.21 2.73 11.60
C VAL A 323 -7.23 3.35 12.57
N PRO A 324 -6.85 4.29 13.46
CA PRO A 324 -7.82 4.91 14.33
C PRO A 324 -8.86 5.74 13.57
N ALA A 325 -8.46 6.43 12.48
CA ALA A 325 -9.38 7.26 11.71
C ALA A 325 -10.51 6.44 11.09
N LEU A 326 -10.25 5.24 10.56
CA LEU A 326 -11.28 4.34 10.05
C LEU A 326 -12.27 3.93 11.14
N ILE A 327 -11.76 3.57 12.31
CA ILE A 327 -12.59 3.17 13.46
C ILE A 327 -13.43 4.37 13.96
N ASN A 328 -12.83 5.56 14.01
CA ASN A 328 -13.52 6.77 14.42
C ASN A 328 -14.61 7.19 13.42
N LEU A 329 -14.39 6.99 12.11
CA LEU A 329 -15.42 7.19 11.10
C LEU A 329 -16.65 6.31 11.34
N SER A 330 -16.48 5.02 11.62
CA SER A 330 -17.58 4.11 11.93
C SER A 330 -18.32 4.53 13.20
N LYS A 331 -17.59 4.93 14.26
CA LYS A 331 -18.18 5.44 15.51
C LYS A 331 -18.97 6.74 15.30
N ASP A 332 -18.45 7.66 14.51
CA ASP A 332 -19.09 8.93 14.22
C ASP A 332 -20.37 8.74 13.39
N LEU A 333 -20.36 7.82 12.43
CA LEU A 333 -21.55 7.45 11.68
C LEU A 333 -22.66 6.91 12.61
N LYS A 334 -22.33 6.00 13.53
CA LYS A 334 -23.28 5.50 14.54
C LYS A 334 -23.80 6.60 15.49
N ARG A 335 -22.98 7.62 15.78
CA ARG A 335 -23.40 8.77 16.61
C ARG A 335 -24.48 9.61 15.90
N TYR A 336 -24.38 9.76 14.57
CA TYR A 336 -25.34 10.54 13.79
C TYR A 336 -26.57 9.75 13.35
N GLU A 337 -26.43 8.43 13.20
CA GLU A 337 -27.51 7.53 12.82
C GLU A 337 -27.49 6.25 13.67
N PRO A 338 -28.03 6.33 14.91
CA PRO A 338 -27.98 5.23 15.87
C PRO A 338 -28.70 3.95 15.41
N ASN A 339 -29.63 4.08 14.44
CA ASN A 339 -30.37 2.96 13.88
C ASN A 339 -29.60 2.23 12.79
N LEU A 340 -28.41 2.71 12.39
CA LEU A 340 -27.59 2.05 11.40
C LEU A 340 -27.04 0.75 11.98
N ASP A 341 -27.25 -0.32 11.26
CA ASP A 341 -26.64 -1.60 11.60
C ASP A 341 -25.09 -1.47 11.60
N GLU A 342 -24.46 -2.30 12.41
CA GLU A 342 -23.01 -2.32 12.56
C GLU A 342 -22.28 -2.53 11.24
N PHE A 343 -22.81 -3.45 10.44
CA PHE A 343 -22.33 -3.75 9.10
C PHE A 343 -22.43 -2.53 8.16
N ALA A 344 -23.61 -1.94 8.06
CA ALA A 344 -23.84 -0.77 7.21
C ALA A 344 -22.96 0.42 7.59
N SER A 345 -22.76 0.66 8.90
CA SER A 345 -21.90 1.74 9.37
C SER A 345 -20.43 1.52 8.99
N SER A 346 -19.96 0.28 9.04
CA SER A 346 -18.61 -0.10 8.67
C SER A 346 -18.40 -0.03 7.15
N ASP A 347 -19.37 -0.46 6.36
CA ASP A 347 -19.32 -0.38 4.89
C ASP A 347 -19.26 1.06 4.40
N ILE A 348 -20.07 1.95 5.00
CA ILE A 348 -20.01 3.39 4.69
C ILE A 348 -18.66 3.99 5.12
N ALA A 349 -18.16 3.64 6.32
CA ALA A 349 -16.88 4.13 6.80
C ALA A 349 -15.72 3.70 5.90
N SER A 350 -15.69 2.45 5.45
CA SER A 350 -14.66 1.96 4.53
C SER A 350 -14.77 2.58 3.14
N THR A 351 -15.99 2.82 2.67
CA THR A 351 -16.22 3.55 1.41
C THR A 351 -15.66 4.96 1.50
N TYR A 352 -15.95 5.68 2.59
CA TYR A 352 -15.38 7.01 2.82
C TYR A 352 -13.86 6.98 2.91
N TYR A 353 -13.31 6.00 3.64
CA TYR A 353 -11.87 5.82 3.77
C TYR A 353 -11.20 5.65 2.40
N THR A 354 -11.74 4.77 1.55
CA THR A 354 -11.20 4.52 0.20
C THR A 354 -11.28 5.76 -0.68
N LEU A 355 -12.43 6.47 -0.67
CA LEU A 355 -12.60 7.69 -1.45
C LEU A 355 -11.58 8.77 -1.05
N VAL A 356 -11.36 8.94 0.26
CA VAL A 356 -10.40 9.94 0.75
C VAL A 356 -8.96 9.54 0.47
N ASN A 357 -8.63 8.25 0.50
CA ASN A 357 -7.33 7.73 0.08
C ASN A 357 -7.03 8.06 -1.38
N ASP A 358 -7.96 7.77 -2.30
CA ASP A 358 -7.78 8.05 -3.72
C ASP A 358 -7.62 9.56 -3.98
N ILE A 359 -8.38 10.40 -3.26
CA ILE A 359 -8.23 11.86 -3.31
C ILE A 359 -6.85 12.28 -2.78
N GLY A 360 -6.39 11.69 -1.68
CA GLY A 360 -5.06 11.94 -1.12
C GLY A 360 -3.93 11.57 -2.08
N ASP A 361 -4.04 10.40 -2.72
CA ASP A 361 -3.11 9.91 -3.73
C ASP A 361 -3.10 10.79 -5.00
N PHE A 362 -4.25 11.37 -5.34
CA PHE A 362 -4.33 12.33 -6.43
C PHE A 362 -3.70 13.68 -6.07
N ILE A 363 -4.01 14.22 -4.90
CA ILE A 363 -3.55 15.55 -4.48
C ILE A 363 -2.06 15.57 -4.10
N GLY A 364 -1.56 14.50 -3.46
CA GLY A 364 -0.21 14.47 -2.90
C GLY A 364 0.90 14.82 -3.91
N PRO A 365 1.06 14.07 -5.02
CA PRO A 365 2.11 14.37 -5.99
C PRO A 365 1.93 15.71 -6.70
N ILE A 366 0.68 16.19 -6.89
CA ILE A 366 0.41 17.53 -7.45
C ILE A 366 0.96 18.60 -6.50
N LEU A 367 0.60 18.54 -5.22
CA LEU A 367 1.09 19.49 -4.23
C LEU A 367 2.61 19.47 -4.14
N GLY A 368 3.20 18.26 -4.07
CA GLY A 368 4.65 18.11 -4.01
C GLY A 368 5.36 18.68 -5.22
N GLY A 369 4.88 18.34 -6.42
CA GLY A 369 5.46 18.84 -7.67
C GLY A 369 5.29 20.35 -7.82
N PHE A 370 4.12 20.91 -7.54
CA PHE A 370 3.83 22.33 -7.62
C PHE A 370 4.68 23.13 -6.62
N LEU A 371 4.64 22.77 -5.34
CA LEU A 371 5.39 23.48 -4.30
C LEU A 371 6.90 23.37 -4.52
N SER A 372 7.38 22.20 -4.95
CA SER A 372 8.82 22.02 -5.21
C SER A 372 9.30 22.80 -6.41
N SER A 373 8.51 22.87 -7.48
CA SER A 373 8.84 23.63 -8.70
C SER A 373 8.90 25.13 -8.45
N HIS A 374 7.98 25.70 -7.65
CA HIS A 374 7.90 27.15 -7.42
C HIS A 374 8.76 27.63 -6.26
N PHE A 375 8.86 26.88 -5.19
CA PHE A 375 9.54 27.29 -3.96
C PHE A 375 10.79 26.45 -3.65
N GLY A 376 11.00 25.37 -4.38
CA GLY A 376 12.04 24.37 -4.10
C GLY A 376 11.63 23.36 -3.04
N PHE A 377 12.23 22.17 -3.10
CA PHE A 377 11.86 21.01 -2.25
C PHE A 377 11.96 21.29 -0.74
N LYS A 378 12.92 22.16 -0.34
CA LYS A 378 13.06 22.64 1.06
C LYS A 378 11.77 23.29 1.57
N TYR A 379 11.28 24.28 0.85
CA TYR A 379 10.09 25.03 1.26
C TYR A 379 8.82 24.21 1.06
N CYS A 380 8.78 23.30 0.11
CA CYS A 380 7.70 22.31 -0.03
C CYS A 380 7.55 21.51 1.28
N CYS A 381 8.60 20.88 1.78
CA CYS A 381 8.56 20.14 3.04
C CYS A 381 8.14 21.01 4.23
N LEU A 382 8.64 22.25 4.29
CA LEU A 382 8.31 23.20 5.36
C LEU A 382 6.84 23.62 5.33
N ILE A 383 6.31 23.99 4.15
CA ILE A 383 4.90 24.40 3.97
C ILE A 383 3.96 23.26 4.36
N ILE A 384 4.24 22.05 3.89
CA ILE A 384 3.45 20.87 4.24
C ILE A 384 3.49 20.62 5.75
N SER A 385 4.67 20.70 6.37
CA SER A 385 4.81 20.54 7.82
C SER A 385 4.00 21.57 8.61
N ILE A 386 4.04 22.85 8.21
CA ILE A 386 3.27 23.94 8.86
C ILE A 386 1.75 23.67 8.70
N PHE A 387 1.32 23.26 7.51
CA PHE A 387 -0.08 22.93 7.27
C PHE A 387 -0.55 21.78 8.17
N ILE A 388 0.28 20.74 8.34
CA ILE A 388 -0.05 19.61 9.22
C ILE A 388 -0.12 20.04 10.68
N ILE A 389 0.81 20.91 11.16
CA ILE A 389 0.75 21.45 12.53
C ILE A 389 -0.53 22.26 12.73
N PHE A 390 -0.90 23.10 11.76
CA PHE A 390 -2.14 23.87 11.83
C PHE A 390 -3.35 22.93 11.93
N PHE A 391 -3.42 21.91 11.09
CA PHE A 391 -4.49 20.91 11.14
C PHE A 391 -4.47 20.12 12.45
N PHE A 392 -3.30 19.71 12.94
CA PHE A 392 -3.13 19.05 14.23
C PHE A 392 -3.73 19.87 15.38
N VAL A 393 -3.46 21.19 15.40
CA VAL A 393 -4.03 22.09 16.44
C VAL A 393 -5.55 22.13 16.34
N LEU A 394 -6.11 22.25 15.14
CA LEU A 394 -7.57 22.22 14.92
C LEU A 394 -8.18 20.89 15.38
N PHE A 395 -7.55 19.77 14.98
CA PHE A 395 -7.97 18.42 15.39
C PHE A 395 -7.93 18.24 16.89
N LEU A 396 -6.83 18.64 17.53
CA LEU A 396 -6.66 18.58 18.97
C LEU A 396 -7.70 19.42 19.73
N LEU A 397 -7.97 20.64 19.27
CA LEU A 397 -8.97 21.51 19.90
C LEU A 397 -10.39 20.94 19.75
N TYR A 398 -10.71 20.36 18.59
CA TYR A 398 -12.03 19.79 18.34
C TYR A 398 -12.29 18.54 19.18
N PHE A 399 -11.35 17.60 19.21
CA PHE A 399 -11.48 16.33 19.93
C PHE A 399 -10.88 16.34 21.34
N PHE A 400 -10.52 17.49 21.89
CA PHE A 400 -9.86 17.61 23.20
C PHE A 400 -10.60 16.90 24.32
N LYS A 401 -11.93 17.06 24.39
CA LYS A 401 -12.77 16.40 25.39
C LYS A 401 -12.80 14.88 25.22
N ASP A 402 -12.92 14.42 23.98
CA ASP A 402 -12.95 13.00 23.67
C ASP A 402 -11.61 12.34 23.99
N ILE A 403 -10.49 12.96 23.68
CA ILE A 403 -9.13 12.51 24.02
C ILE A 403 -8.98 12.36 25.55
N ILE A 404 -9.39 13.38 26.33
CA ILE A 404 -9.29 13.31 27.79
C ILE A 404 -10.17 12.20 28.34
N ASN A 405 -11.37 12.02 27.81
CA ASN A 405 -12.29 10.98 28.25
C ASN A 405 -11.75 9.58 27.93
N GLU A 406 -11.17 9.38 26.75
CA GLU A 406 -10.54 8.10 26.36
C GLU A 406 -9.31 7.76 27.23
N ILE A 407 -8.50 8.76 27.61
CA ILE A 407 -7.35 8.57 28.51
C ILE A 407 -7.80 8.24 29.94
N LYS A 408 -8.87 8.89 30.44
CA LYS A 408 -9.36 8.67 31.83
C LYS A 408 -10.11 7.36 31.98
N GLN A 409 -10.80 6.93 30.97
CA GLN A 409 -11.51 5.65 30.91
C GLN A 409 -10.92 4.86 29.73
N PRO A 410 -9.74 4.24 29.88
CA PRO A 410 -9.22 3.37 28.88
C PRO A 410 -10.25 2.26 28.68
N LYS A 411 -11.06 2.38 27.64
CA LYS A 411 -11.86 1.26 27.18
C LYS A 411 -10.86 0.18 26.90
N GLU A 412 -11.03 -0.95 27.51
CA GLU A 412 -10.36 -2.15 27.08
C GLU A 412 -10.89 -2.38 25.67
N TYR A 413 -10.20 -1.77 24.70
CA TYR A 413 -10.40 -2.10 23.31
C TYR A 413 -9.86 -3.52 23.21
N ASP A 414 -10.73 -4.48 23.53
CA ASP A 414 -10.50 -5.84 23.17
C ASP A 414 -10.51 -5.84 21.64
N PHE A 415 -9.32 -5.72 21.07
CA PHE A 415 -9.14 -5.92 19.64
C PHE A 415 -9.54 -7.35 19.24
N GLN A 416 -9.78 -8.25 20.20
CA GLN A 416 -10.44 -9.53 19.95
C GLN A 416 -11.97 -9.37 19.84
N SER A 417 -12.60 -8.42 20.51
CA SER A 417 -14.04 -8.14 20.30
C SER A 417 -14.26 -7.27 19.07
N ILE A 418 -13.37 -6.32 18.78
CA ILE A 418 -13.28 -5.66 17.47
C ILE A 418 -12.88 -6.69 16.39
N LYS A 419 -12.09 -7.69 16.74
CA LYS A 419 -11.79 -8.84 15.89
C LYS A 419 -13.01 -9.70 15.63
N VAL A 420 -13.94 -9.85 16.56
CA VAL A 420 -15.23 -10.51 16.37
C VAL A 420 -16.23 -9.58 15.66
N GLU A 421 -16.22 -8.28 15.96
CA GLU A 421 -17.07 -7.28 15.29
C GLU A 421 -16.58 -6.95 13.86
N ILE A 422 -15.26 -6.96 13.62
CA ILE A 422 -14.65 -6.82 12.30
C ILE A 422 -14.53 -8.20 11.63
N ASP A 423 -14.45 -9.29 12.41
CA ASP A 423 -14.49 -10.68 11.95
C ASP A 423 -15.83 -11.08 11.31
N ASN A 424 -16.89 -10.34 11.55
CA ASN A 424 -18.17 -10.48 10.86
C ASN A 424 -18.40 -9.48 9.72
N GLN A 425 -17.41 -8.64 9.38
CA GLN A 425 -17.61 -7.57 8.41
C GLN A 425 -16.56 -7.59 7.29
N SER A 426 -17.02 -7.38 6.07
CA SER A 426 -16.23 -7.28 4.83
C SER A 426 -15.23 -6.11 4.79
N VAL A 427 -14.95 -5.45 5.90
CA VAL A 427 -14.02 -4.34 6.01
C VAL A 427 -12.71 -4.80 6.60
N LEU A 428 -11.67 -4.61 5.84
CA LEU A 428 -10.27 -4.82 6.16
C LEU A 428 -9.88 -4.18 7.49
N SER A 429 -9.89 -4.95 8.57
CA SER A 429 -9.31 -4.49 9.81
C SER A 429 -7.79 -4.62 9.76
N HIS A 430 -7.14 -3.54 10.11
CA HIS A 430 -5.70 -3.49 10.29
C HIS A 430 -5.18 -4.50 11.33
N ASP A 431 -6.04 -5.03 12.19
CA ASP A 431 -5.67 -6.06 13.17
C ASP A 431 -5.59 -7.46 12.57
N GLN A 432 -6.44 -7.78 11.60
CA GLN A 432 -6.24 -8.97 10.75
C GLN A 432 -4.97 -8.83 9.91
N PHE A 433 -4.71 -7.63 9.39
CA PHE A 433 -3.46 -7.29 8.73
C PHE A 433 -2.27 -7.61 9.64
N ASN A 434 -2.27 -7.13 10.90
CA ASN A 434 -1.20 -7.36 11.85
C ASN A 434 -1.05 -8.83 12.23
N THR A 435 -2.15 -9.50 12.59
CA THR A 435 -2.08 -10.89 13.06
C THR A 435 -1.77 -11.82 11.90
N THR A 436 -2.39 -11.62 10.75
CA THR A 436 -2.20 -12.49 9.57
C THR A 436 -0.84 -12.22 8.92
N PHE A 437 -0.38 -10.96 8.85
CA PHE A 437 0.93 -10.61 8.30
C PHE A 437 2.06 -11.14 9.18
N VAL A 438 2.02 -10.92 10.51
CA VAL A 438 3.05 -11.39 11.44
C VAL A 438 3.01 -12.91 11.58
N THR A 439 1.82 -13.54 11.59
CA THR A 439 1.71 -15.00 11.67
C THR A 439 2.16 -15.65 10.37
N ASN A 440 1.78 -15.13 9.21
CA ASN A 440 2.21 -15.67 7.92
C ASN A 440 3.71 -15.44 7.67
N ILE A 441 4.27 -14.30 8.06
CA ILE A 441 5.73 -14.07 7.99
C ILE A 441 6.45 -14.98 8.96
N ASN A 442 6.02 -15.10 10.21
CA ASN A 442 6.65 -15.97 11.19
C ASN A 442 6.54 -17.46 10.80
N ASP A 443 5.41 -17.90 10.24
CA ASP A 443 5.23 -19.25 9.72
C ASP A 443 6.06 -19.48 8.46
N TYR A 444 6.18 -18.51 7.59
CA TYR A 444 6.98 -18.61 6.37
C TYR A 444 8.47 -18.62 6.67
N PHE A 445 8.96 -17.75 7.54
CA PHE A 445 10.35 -17.72 7.99
C PHE A 445 10.65 -18.83 9.00
N GLY A 446 9.73 -19.16 9.90
CA GLY A 446 9.90 -20.24 10.88
C GLY A 446 9.99 -21.61 10.22
N LYS A 447 9.15 -21.92 9.22
CA LYS A 447 9.23 -23.18 8.45
C LYS A 447 10.48 -23.27 7.59
N ASN A 448 10.87 -22.18 6.95
CA ASN A 448 12.08 -22.17 6.12
C ASN A 448 13.38 -22.15 6.96
N PHE A 449 13.39 -21.47 8.10
CA PHE A 449 14.52 -21.52 9.04
C PHE A 449 14.63 -22.87 9.75
N SER A 450 13.52 -23.55 10.04
CA SER A 450 13.55 -24.91 10.60
C SER A 450 14.10 -25.92 9.59
N PHE A 451 13.86 -25.71 8.29
CA PHE A 451 14.43 -26.54 7.22
C PHE A 451 15.95 -26.35 7.10
N ILE A 452 16.44 -25.12 7.23
CA ILE A 452 17.86 -24.80 7.25
C ILE A 452 18.52 -25.34 8.52
N LYS A 453 17.88 -25.23 9.70
CA LYS A 453 18.38 -25.84 10.95
C LYS A 453 18.41 -27.38 10.88
N ARG A 454 17.42 -28.03 10.27
CA ARG A 454 17.43 -29.47 10.05
C ARG A 454 18.56 -29.91 9.09
N LYS A 455 18.82 -29.15 8.04
CA LYS A 455 19.91 -29.43 7.10
C LYS A 455 21.29 -29.28 7.75
N HIS A 456 21.47 -28.33 8.67
CA HIS A 456 22.70 -28.19 9.45
C HIS A 456 22.85 -29.20 10.57
N SER A 457 21.77 -29.76 11.12
CA SER A 457 21.84 -30.82 12.13
C SER A 457 22.17 -32.19 11.53
N PHE A 458 21.84 -32.41 10.24
CA PHE A 458 22.22 -33.65 9.53
C PHE A 458 23.72 -33.71 9.15
N ILE A 459 24.38 -32.56 9.06
CA ILE A 459 25.81 -32.47 8.73
C ILE A 459 26.71 -32.62 9.98
N LYS A 460 26.16 -32.50 11.20
CA LYS A 460 26.93 -32.53 12.45
C LYS A 460 26.85 -33.84 13.25
N LYS A 461 26.32 -34.94 12.72
CA LYS A 461 26.32 -36.25 13.40
C LYS A 461 26.89 -37.35 12.51
N LYS A 462 28.20 -37.42 12.42
CA LYS A 462 28.93 -38.65 12.27
C LYS A 462 30.07 -38.62 13.29
N PRO A 463 29.98 -39.36 14.40
CA PRO A 463 31.14 -39.69 15.21
C PRO A 463 31.93 -40.75 14.48
N ILE A 464 33.23 -40.53 14.44
CA ILE A 464 34.22 -41.52 14.10
C ILE A 464 34.31 -42.43 15.30
N ASP A 465 33.91 -43.68 15.17
CA ASP A 465 34.25 -44.73 16.13
C ASP A 465 35.30 -45.61 15.53
N SER A 466 36.41 -45.61 16.23
CA SER A 466 37.58 -46.47 16.01
C SER A 466 37.35 -47.83 16.69
N GLY A 467 37.55 -48.89 15.98
CA GLY A 467 37.93 -50.14 16.63
C GLY A 467 37.23 -51.40 16.16
N SER A 468 37.95 -52.14 15.50
CA SER A 468 38.22 -53.57 15.48
C SER A 468 37.94 -54.32 14.17
N SER A 469 39.05 -54.72 13.70
CA SER A 469 39.34 -55.79 12.76
C SER A 469 38.44 -57.04 12.79
N ARG A 470 38.10 -57.53 11.60
CA ARG A 470 38.42 -58.94 11.12
C ARG A 470 37.38 -59.39 10.07
N SER A 471 37.99 -59.78 8.96
CA SER A 471 37.68 -60.92 8.11
C SER A 471 36.33 -61.02 7.39
N LEU A 472 36.31 -61.00 6.09
CA LEU A 472 36.33 -62.14 5.15
C LEU A 472 35.97 -61.61 3.74
N ILE A 473 36.83 -61.66 2.90
CA ILE A 473 37.04 -62.24 1.57
C ILE A 473 35.83 -62.96 0.95
N THR A 474 35.72 -62.69 -0.37
CA THR A 474 35.08 -63.44 -1.48
C THR A 474 33.68 -63.02 -1.86
N SER A 475 33.53 -62.72 -3.02
CA SER A 475 33.46 -63.20 -4.37
C SER A 475 32.56 -62.29 -5.23
N LEU A 476 33.09 -61.77 -6.29
CA LEU A 476 32.91 -62.16 -7.68
C LEU A 476 31.54 -61.88 -8.29
N THR A 477 31.63 -60.99 -9.26
CA THR A 477 31.01 -61.10 -10.60
C THR A 477 29.51 -61.41 -10.70
N ASN A 478 28.73 -60.48 -11.13
CA ASN A 478 28.21 -60.27 -12.47
C ASN A 478 27.49 -58.95 -12.56
#